data_cf544ff813f1088cb4446d982026eed1
#
_entry.id   cf544ff813f1088cb4446d982026eed1
#
_cell.length_a   1.000
_cell.length_b   1.000
_cell.length_c   1.000
_cell.angle_alpha   90.00
_cell.angle_beta   90.00
_cell.angle_gamma   90.00
#
_symmetry.space_group_name_H-M   'P 1'
#
loop_
_entity.id
_entity.type
_entity.pdbx_description
1 polymer ?
#
loop_
_entity_poly.entity_id
_entity_poly.type
_entity_poly.pdbx_seq_one_letter_code
_entity_poly.pdbx_strand_id
1 'polypeptide(L)'
;EKKEATIAQQEAQISQQRMVQWLGFGVIGLLAVLAFVLWRSYASRSLANRLLTVTNDQLATKNAENELLLKEIHHRVKNNLQTISSLLNLQSASIKDPNALEAVQESQSRVRSMALIHQKLYQGENLAAVNMKEYFEAMGQSMLHSFGETGKRITLEVPMNDLELDVDTAIPLGLIANELVTNSLKYAFPDGQKGQIEISLTAEPNQQFCLRIADNGVGQTESPVVQGTGFGTRLVKLLAIQLNGNVETNTAKGMATLVRFSPIPKAA
;
A
#
# COMPACT_ATOMS: atom_id res chain seq x y z
N GLU A 1 49.35 68.73 -57.00
CA GLU A 1 48.90 68.80 -55.62
C GLU A 1 47.38 68.69 -55.51
N LYS A 2 46.54 69.55 -56.17
CA LYS A 2 45.05 69.44 -56.02
C LYS A 2 44.51 68.12 -56.57
N LYS A 3 45.05 67.57 -57.68
CA LYS A 3 44.60 66.29 -58.21
C LYS A 3 45.00 65.10 -57.36
N GLU A 4 46.12 65.11 -56.73
CA GLU A 4 46.64 64.06 -55.85
C GLU A 4 45.81 63.99 -54.56
N ALA A 5 45.45 65.15 -54.00
CA ALA A 5 44.54 65.21 -52.80
C ALA A 5 43.11 64.69 -53.10
N THR A 6 42.62 64.93 -54.36
CA THR A 6 41.28 64.40 -54.74
C THR A 6 41.32 62.87 -54.98
N ILE A 7 42.38 62.31 -55.50
CA ILE A 7 42.58 60.87 -55.69
C ILE A 7 42.69 60.21 -54.34
N ALA A 8 43.52 60.72 -53.41
CA ALA A 8 43.64 60.17 -52.06
C ALA A 8 42.28 60.18 -51.28
N GLN A 9 41.47 61.26 -51.49
CA GLN A 9 40.15 61.37 -50.86
C GLN A 9 39.17 60.33 -51.48
N GLN A 10 39.22 60.06 -52.81
CA GLN A 10 38.40 59.06 -53.45
C GLN A 10 38.80 57.65 -53.01
N GLU A 11 40.07 57.35 -52.92
CA GLU A 11 40.60 56.04 -52.45
C GLU A 11 40.19 55.79 -51.01
N ALA A 12 40.25 56.79 -50.09
CA ALA A 12 39.77 56.69 -48.73
C ALA A 12 38.23 56.41 -48.67
N GLN A 13 37.48 57.03 -49.54
CA GLN A 13 36.05 56.87 -49.61
C GLN A 13 35.65 55.44 -50.13
N ILE A 14 36.37 54.93 -51.12
CA ILE A 14 36.18 53.59 -51.66
C ILE A 14 36.57 52.53 -50.61
N SER A 15 37.67 52.72 -49.87
CA SER A 15 38.07 51.82 -48.80
C SER A 15 37.05 51.77 -47.66
N GLN A 16 36.50 52.91 -47.28
CA GLN A 16 35.47 53.02 -46.28
C GLN A 16 34.15 52.33 -46.74
N GLN A 17 33.77 52.51 -48.00
CA GLN A 17 32.60 51.81 -48.57
C GLN A 17 32.79 50.29 -48.59
N ARG A 18 33.97 49.79 -48.96
CA ARG A 18 34.31 48.38 -48.92
C ARG A 18 34.26 47.82 -47.52
N MET A 19 34.77 48.55 -46.54
CA MET A 19 34.71 48.12 -45.12
C MET A 19 33.26 47.98 -44.68
N VAL A 20 32.37 48.97 -44.96
CA VAL A 20 30.94 48.90 -44.63
C VAL A 20 30.27 47.71 -45.30
N GLN A 21 30.60 47.43 -46.57
CA GLN A 21 30.06 46.25 -47.30
C GLN A 21 30.49 44.94 -46.66
N TRP A 22 31.77 44.79 -46.27
CA TRP A 22 32.24 43.60 -45.59
C TRP A 22 31.62 43.42 -44.22
N LEU A 23 31.44 44.48 -43.46
CA LEU A 23 30.71 44.45 -42.20
C LEU A 23 29.24 44.03 -42.42
N GLY A 24 28.59 44.55 -43.45
CA GLY A 24 27.23 44.14 -43.81
C GLY A 24 27.10 42.65 -44.14
N PHE A 25 28.04 42.12 -44.95
CA PHE A 25 28.07 40.67 -45.24
C PHE A 25 28.35 39.85 -43.99
N GLY A 26 29.20 40.32 -43.08
CA GLY A 26 29.47 39.68 -41.80
C GLY A 26 28.21 39.57 -40.92
N VAL A 27 27.46 40.68 -40.83
CA VAL A 27 26.18 40.69 -40.06
C VAL A 27 25.13 39.77 -40.67
N ILE A 28 24.98 39.77 -42.01
CA ILE A 28 24.04 38.87 -42.70
C ILE A 28 24.45 37.41 -42.46
N GLY A 29 25.74 37.08 -42.56
CA GLY A 29 26.23 35.74 -42.25
C GLY A 29 25.94 35.29 -40.83
N LEU A 30 26.15 36.19 -39.86
CA LEU A 30 25.86 35.91 -38.44
C LEU A 30 24.36 35.65 -38.21
N LEU A 31 23.49 36.48 -38.80
CA LEU A 31 22.04 36.33 -38.75
C LEU A 31 21.58 35.01 -39.40
N ALA A 32 22.17 34.61 -40.51
CA ALA A 32 21.87 33.34 -41.17
C ALA A 32 22.25 32.13 -40.28
N VAL A 33 23.43 32.17 -39.63
CA VAL A 33 23.87 31.14 -38.70
C VAL A 33 22.92 31.09 -37.48
N LEU A 34 22.58 32.23 -36.91
CA LEU A 34 21.67 32.30 -35.80
C LEU A 34 20.26 31.72 -36.15
N ALA A 35 19.74 32.11 -37.32
CA ALA A 35 18.46 31.58 -37.82
C ALA A 35 18.53 30.05 -38.03
N PHE A 36 19.62 29.53 -38.57
CA PHE A 36 19.83 28.09 -38.74
C PHE A 36 19.87 27.35 -37.37
N VAL A 37 20.60 27.87 -36.40
CA VAL A 37 20.68 27.31 -35.06
C VAL A 37 19.31 27.29 -34.37
N LEU A 38 18.59 28.40 -34.46
CA LEU A 38 17.23 28.50 -33.90
C LEU A 38 16.26 27.53 -34.60
N TRP A 39 16.28 27.47 -35.92
CA TRP A 39 15.45 26.51 -36.67
C TRP A 39 15.77 25.06 -36.30
N ARG A 40 17.06 24.69 -36.24
CA ARG A 40 17.49 23.36 -35.81
C ARG A 40 17.03 23.03 -34.37
N SER A 41 17.20 23.98 -33.44
CA SER A 41 16.75 23.85 -32.05
C SER A 41 15.24 23.68 -31.96
N TYR A 42 14.48 24.48 -32.71
CA TYR A 42 13.02 24.39 -32.76
C TYR A 42 12.56 23.03 -33.36
N ALA A 43 13.14 22.59 -34.43
CA ALA A 43 12.83 21.29 -35.05
C ALA A 43 13.11 20.12 -34.10
N SER A 44 14.27 20.14 -33.43
CA SER A 44 14.60 19.13 -32.42
C SER A 44 13.63 19.10 -31.23
N ARG A 45 13.31 20.27 -30.69
CA ARG A 45 12.33 20.39 -29.59
C ARG A 45 10.92 19.93 -30.00
N SER A 46 10.49 20.28 -31.22
CA SER A 46 9.19 19.87 -31.75
C SER A 46 9.09 18.33 -31.87
N LEU A 47 10.15 17.68 -32.36
CA LEU A 47 10.20 16.23 -32.45
C LEU A 47 10.18 15.58 -31.06
N ALA A 48 10.99 16.08 -30.12
CA ALA A 48 11.04 15.60 -28.74
C ALA A 48 9.67 15.74 -28.03
N ASN A 49 9.00 16.89 -28.20
CA ASN A 49 7.69 17.11 -27.63
C ASN A 49 6.63 16.15 -28.20
N ARG A 50 6.65 15.91 -29.51
CA ARG A 50 5.72 14.93 -30.13
C ARG A 50 5.96 13.53 -29.59
N LEU A 51 7.21 13.10 -29.48
CA LEU A 51 7.56 11.80 -28.93
C LEU A 51 7.12 11.68 -27.47
N LEU A 52 7.36 12.73 -26.67
CA LEU A 52 6.94 12.79 -25.27
C LEU A 52 5.41 12.68 -25.12
N THR A 53 4.65 13.40 -25.95
CA THR A 53 3.19 13.32 -25.94
C THR A 53 2.71 11.91 -26.26
N VAL A 54 3.21 11.30 -27.32
CA VAL A 54 2.85 9.91 -27.69
C VAL A 54 3.21 8.91 -26.59
N THR A 55 4.40 9.06 -26.00
CA THR A 55 4.84 8.16 -24.92
C THR A 55 3.96 8.34 -23.66
N ASN A 56 3.60 9.58 -23.30
CA ASN A 56 2.71 9.85 -22.18
C ASN A 56 1.31 9.26 -22.40
N ASP A 57 0.76 9.40 -23.60
CA ASP A 57 -0.54 8.82 -23.94
C ASP A 57 -0.51 7.28 -23.88
N GLN A 58 0.57 6.68 -24.37
CA GLN A 58 0.78 5.22 -24.26
C GLN A 58 0.91 4.78 -22.81
N LEU A 59 1.67 5.53 -21.99
CA LEU A 59 1.82 5.24 -20.55
C LEU A 59 0.49 5.37 -19.81
N ALA A 60 -0.29 6.42 -20.09
CA ALA A 60 -1.61 6.61 -19.50
C ALA A 60 -2.56 5.44 -19.85
N THR A 61 -2.56 5.02 -21.13
CA THR A 61 -3.35 3.87 -21.57
C THR A 61 -2.92 2.59 -20.86
N LYS A 62 -1.62 2.33 -20.76
CA LYS A 62 -1.09 1.15 -20.07
C LYS A 62 -1.38 1.16 -18.57
N ASN A 63 -1.30 2.32 -17.93
CA ASN A 63 -1.69 2.44 -16.52
C ASN A 63 -3.18 2.12 -16.31
N ALA A 64 -4.06 2.66 -17.16
CA ALA A 64 -5.50 2.36 -17.09
C ALA A 64 -5.80 0.86 -17.33
N GLU A 65 -5.13 0.22 -18.31
CA GLU A 65 -5.22 -1.23 -18.52
C GLU A 65 -4.75 -2.02 -17.29
N ASN A 66 -3.63 -1.65 -16.68
CA ASN A 66 -3.10 -2.29 -15.48
C ASN A 66 -4.06 -2.14 -14.29
N GLU A 67 -4.63 -0.96 -14.07
CA GLU A 67 -5.63 -0.75 -13.03
C GLU A 67 -6.86 -1.64 -13.23
N LEU A 68 -7.34 -1.77 -14.46
CA LEU A 68 -8.47 -2.65 -14.77
C LEU A 68 -8.14 -4.12 -14.51
N LEU A 69 -6.93 -4.57 -14.89
CA LEU A 69 -6.46 -5.93 -14.64
C LEU A 69 -6.31 -6.22 -13.14
N LEU A 70 -5.73 -5.31 -12.38
CA LEU A 70 -5.62 -5.44 -10.92
C LEU A 70 -7.02 -5.56 -10.30
N LYS A 71 -7.94 -4.73 -10.76
CA LYS A 71 -9.34 -4.79 -10.36
C LYS A 71 -9.96 -6.16 -10.61
N GLU A 72 -9.82 -6.72 -11.76
CA GLU A 72 -10.33 -8.04 -12.11
C GLU A 72 -9.67 -9.16 -11.27
N ILE A 73 -8.35 -9.10 -11.07
CA ILE A 73 -7.62 -10.07 -10.24
C ILE A 73 -8.19 -10.09 -8.82
N HIS A 74 -8.34 -8.94 -8.20
CA HIS A 74 -8.88 -8.86 -6.85
C HIS A 74 -10.34 -9.36 -6.79
N HIS A 75 -11.19 -9.05 -7.76
CA HIS A 75 -12.54 -9.61 -7.85
C HIS A 75 -12.53 -11.13 -7.90
N ARG A 76 -11.64 -11.70 -8.68
CA ARG A 76 -11.50 -13.16 -8.79
C ARG A 76 -10.99 -13.77 -7.50
N VAL A 77 -9.99 -13.15 -6.85
CA VAL A 77 -9.48 -13.62 -5.56
C VAL A 77 -10.59 -13.60 -4.52
N LYS A 78 -11.36 -12.49 -4.40
CA LYS A 78 -12.52 -12.42 -3.50
C LYS A 78 -13.52 -13.55 -3.77
N ASN A 79 -13.90 -13.77 -5.03
CA ASN A 79 -14.87 -14.80 -5.40
C ASN A 79 -14.35 -16.20 -5.07
N ASN A 80 -13.07 -16.47 -5.32
CA ASN A 80 -12.43 -17.74 -4.97
C ASN A 80 -12.43 -17.97 -3.45
N LEU A 81 -12.08 -16.94 -2.66
CA LEU A 81 -12.10 -17.02 -1.20
C LEU A 81 -13.53 -17.22 -0.66
N GLN A 82 -14.54 -16.60 -1.26
CA GLN A 82 -15.94 -16.85 -0.91
C GLN A 82 -16.36 -18.30 -1.21
N THR A 83 -15.94 -18.85 -2.34
CA THR A 83 -16.20 -20.26 -2.68
C THR A 83 -15.53 -21.19 -1.68
N ILE A 84 -14.27 -20.96 -1.33
CA ILE A 84 -13.55 -21.75 -0.31
C ILE A 84 -14.27 -21.64 1.05
N SER A 85 -14.68 -20.46 1.46
CA SER A 85 -15.43 -20.25 2.71
C SER A 85 -16.75 -21.02 2.72
N SER A 86 -17.47 -21.05 1.60
CA SER A 86 -18.71 -21.82 1.44
C SER A 86 -18.47 -23.33 1.54
N LEU A 87 -17.41 -23.84 0.90
CA LEU A 87 -17.02 -25.25 0.99
C LEU A 87 -16.65 -25.65 2.42
N LEU A 88 -15.87 -24.82 3.12
CA LEU A 88 -15.54 -25.05 4.54
C LEU A 88 -16.79 -25.07 5.42
N ASN A 89 -17.77 -24.19 5.14
CA ASN A 89 -19.04 -24.17 5.86
C ASN A 89 -19.86 -25.46 5.63
N LEU A 90 -19.90 -25.95 4.41
CA LEU A 90 -20.58 -27.22 4.09
C LEU A 90 -19.89 -28.41 4.78
N GLN A 91 -18.56 -28.44 4.81
CA GLN A 91 -17.80 -29.47 5.49
C GLN A 91 -17.99 -29.43 7.01
N SER A 92 -18.01 -28.25 7.61
CA SER A 92 -18.19 -28.09 9.07
C SER A 92 -19.52 -28.72 9.56
N ALA A 93 -20.58 -28.68 8.75
CA ALA A 93 -21.87 -29.27 9.08
C ALA A 93 -21.83 -30.81 9.20
N SER A 94 -20.84 -31.48 8.59
CA SER A 94 -20.70 -32.95 8.62
C SER A 94 -19.67 -33.45 9.66
N ILE A 95 -18.88 -32.58 10.25
CA ILE A 95 -17.84 -32.93 11.21
C ILE A 95 -18.45 -33.14 12.60
N LYS A 96 -18.22 -34.31 13.17
CA LYS A 96 -18.69 -34.67 14.52
C LYS A 96 -17.64 -34.48 15.62
N ASP A 97 -16.36 -34.54 15.27
CA ASP A 97 -15.28 -34.32 16.21
C ASP A 97 -15.16 -32.83 16.55
N PRO A 98 -15.30 -32.42 17.82
CA PRO A 98 -15.24 -31.01 18.20
C PRO A 98 -13.91 -30.32 17.84
N ASN A 99 -12.80 -31.02 17.99
CA ASN A 99 -11.47 -30.44 17.69
C ASN A 99 -11.29 -30.21 16.18
N ALA A 100 -11.75 -31.14 15.33
CA ALA A 100 -11.72 -30.99 13.90
C ALA A 100 -12.68 -29.88 13.43
N LEU A 101 -13.87 -29.78 14.05
CA LEU A 101 -14.83 -28.70 13.78
C LEU A 101 -14.24 -27.34 14.09
N GLU A 102 -13.59 -27.20 15.25
CA GLU A 102 -12.94 -25.94 15.66
C GLU A 102 -11.86 -25.55 14.66
N ALA A 103 -10.99 -26.48 14.25
CA ALA A 103 -9.93 -26.21 13.27
C ALA A 103 -10.47 -25.74 11.91
N VAL A 104 -11.61 -26.30 11.46
CA VAL A 104 -12.25 -25.86 10.20
C VAL A 104 -12.87 -24.47 10.37
N GLN A 105 -13.52 -24.18 11.49
CA GLN A 105 -14.10 -22.85 11.77
C GLN A 105 -13.00 -21.77 11.87
N GLU A 106 -11.85 -22.06 12.48
CA GLU A 106 -10.70 -21.16 12.48
C GLU A 106 -10.19 -20.91 11.07
N SER A 107 -10.05 -21.96 10.25
CA SER A 107 -9.65 -21.83 8.86
C SER A 107 -10.63 -20.96 8.06
N GLN A 108 -11.94 -21.14 8.29
CA GLN A 108 -12.98 -20.32 7.67
C GLN A 108 -12.87 -18.84 8.08
N SER A 109 -12.61 -18.55 9.35
CA SER A 109 -12.39 -17.18 9.84
C SER A 109 -11.20 -16.51 9.14
N ARG A 110 -10.09 -17.23 8.96
CA ARG A 110 -8.90 -16.73 8.23
C ARG A 110 -9.23 -16.41 6.77
N VAL A 111 -9.92 -17.30 6.09
CA VAL A 111 -10.35 -17.10 4.69
C VAL A 111 -11.28 -15.89 4.57
N ARG A 112 -12.19 -15.71 5.53
CA ARG A 112 -13.10 -14.55 5.57
C ARG A 112 -12.33 -13.24 5.75
N SER A 113 -11.33 -13.21 6.64
CA SER A 113 -10.46 -12.03 6.85
C SER A 113 -9.68 -11.65 5.59
N MET A 114 -9.13 -12.63 4.87
CA MET A 114 -8.48 -12.39 3.57
C MET A 114 -9.47 -11.81 2.54
N ALA A 115 -10.68 -12.38 2.45
CA ALA A 115 -11.70 -11.90 1.52
C ALA A 115 -12.12 -10.46 1.83
N LEU A 116 -12.16 -10.07 3.10
CA LEU A 116 -12.49 -8.71 3.53
C LEU A 116 -11.41 -7.70 3.09
N ILE A 117 -10.11 -8.05 3.21
CA ILE A 117 -9.02 -7.21 2.71
C ILE A 117 -9.20 -6.97 1.20
N HIS A 118 -9.37 -8.04 0.43
CA HIS A 118 -9.60 -7.93 -1.00
C HIS A 118 -10.85 -7.13 -1.34
N GLN A 119 -11.87 -7.13 -0.50
CA GLN A 119 -13.06 -6.31 -0.69
C GLN A 119 -12.79 -4.83 -0.40
N LYS A 120 -12.04 -4.51 0.66
CA LYS A 120 -11.73 -3.12 1.05
C LYS A 120 -10.80 -2.42 0.05
N LEU A 121 -9.91 -3.14 -0.63
CA LEU A 121 -9.11 -2.62 -1.74
C LEU A 121 -9.93 -1.95 -2.85
N TYR A 122 -11.21 -2.35 -3.02
CA TYR A 122 -12.10 -1.80 -4.06
C TYR A 122 -12.80 -0.53 -3.71
N GLN A 123 -12.89 -0.20 -2.43
CA GLN A 123 -13.67 0.93 -1.93
C GLN A 123 -12.81 2.19 -1.77
N GLY A 124 -11.46 2.05 -1.86
CA GLY A 124 -10.53 3.16 -1.80
C GLY A 124 -10.23 3.78 -3.17
N GLU A 125 -9.85 5.03 -3.20
CA GLU A 125 -9.36 5.73 -4.41
C GLU A 125 -8.03 5.13 -4.90
N ASN A 126 -7.28 4.46 -4.02
CA ASN A 126 -6.00 3.82 -4.30
C ASN A 126 -6.15 2.29 -4.31
N LEU A 127 -6.17 1.69 -5.49
CA LEU A 127 -6.35 0.24 -5.70
C LEU A 127 -5.18 -0.61 -5.17
N ALA A 128 -4.09 0.01 -4.74
CA ALA A 128 -2.89 -0.68 -4.26
C ALA A 128 -2.69 -0.60 -2.74
N ALA A 129 -3.60 0.06 -2.00
CA ALA A 129 -3.48 0.27 -0.57
C ALA A 129 -4.80 0.01 0.18
N VAL A 130 -4.70 -0.43 1.42
CA VAL A 130 -5.82 -0.73 2.33
C VAL A 130 -5.80 0.28 3.46
N ASN A 131 -6.93 0.95 3.71
CA ASN A 131 -7.12 1.71 4.95
C ASN A 131 -7.27 0.72 6.10
N MET A 132 -6.23 0.64 6.94
CA MET A 132 -6.16 -0.36 8.02
C MET A 132 -7.17 -0.12 9.12
N LYS A 133 -7.55 1.13 9.40
CA LYS A 133 -8.58 1.45 10.39
C LYS A 133 -9.94 0.88 9.99
N GLU A 134 -10.41 1.24 8.80
CA GLU A 134 -11.67 0.72 8.26
C GLU A 134 -11.68 -0.80 8.16
N TYR A 135 -10.52 -1.39 7.81
CA TYR A 135 -10.38 -2.83 7.72
C TYR A 135 -10.53 -3.48 9.10
N PHE A 136 -9.81 -3.02 10.13
CA PHE A 136 -9.88 -3.59 11.48
C PHE A 136 -11.26 -3.40 12.12
N GLU A 137 -11.90 -2.25 11.90
CA GLU A 137 -13.29 -2.01 12.36
C GLU A 137 -14.26 -3.02 11.72
N ALA A 138 -14.21 -3.19 10.39
CA ALA A 138 -15.10 -4.11 9.69
C ALA A 138 -14.83 -5.59 10.06
N MET A 139 -13.55 -5.96 10.18
CA MET A 139 -13.13 -7.30 10.61
C MET A 139 -13.64 -7.58 12.04
N GLY A 140 -13.38 -6.67 12.96
CA GLY A 140 -13.78 -6.83 14.36
C GLY A 140 -15.27 -6.94 14.53
N GLN A 141 -16.06 -6.10 13.86
CA GLN A 141 -17.53 -6.18 13.88
C GLN A 141 -18.02 -7.53 13.32
N SER A 142 -17.45 -8.02 12.23
CA SER A 142 -17.78 -9.33 11.67
C SER A 142 -17.49 -10.46 12.64
N MET A 143 -16.37 -10.37 13.38
CA MET A 143 -15.98 -11.35 14.38
C MET A 143 -16.92 -11.32 15.59
N LEU A 144 -17.20 -10.15 16.16
CA LEU A 144 -18.17 -10.01 17.26
C LEU A 144 -19.52 -10.60 16.89
N HIS A 145 -20.01 -10.33 15.69
CA HIS A 145 -21.26 -10.90 15.21
C HIS A 145 -21.21 -12.43 15.13
N SER A 146 -20.09 -13.00 14.69
CA SER A 146 -19.91 -14.46 14.58
C SER A 146 -19.89 -15.18 15.93
N PHE A 147 -19.46 -14.50 17.00
CA PHE A 147 -19.42 -15.04 18.36
C PHE A 147 -20.75 -14.87 19.15
N GLY A 148 -21.81 -14.38 18.51
CA GLY A 148 -23.17 -14.36 19.06
C GLY A 148 -23.27 -13.65 20.42
N GLU A 149 -23.72 -14.34 21.45
CA GLU A 149 -23.94 -13.76 22.79
C GLU A 149 -22.64 -13.27 23.46
N THR A 150 -21.52 -13.96 23.25
CA THR A 150 -20.20 -13.50 23.73
C THR A 150 -19.83 -12.19 23.06
N GLY A 151 -19.96 -12.11 21.74
CA GLY A 151 -19.65 -10.90 20.99
C GLY A 151 -20.48 -9.68 21.38
N LYS A 152 -21.76 -9.86 21.78
CA LYS A 152 -22.61 -8.76 22.23
C LYS A 152 -22.15 -8.10 23.56
N ARG A 153 -21.32 -8.79 24.34
CA ARG A 153 -20.81 -8.32 25.64
C ARG A 153 -19.43 -7.70 25.54
N ILE A 154 -18.78 -7.82 24.38
CA ILE A 154 -17.45 -7.33 24.15
C ILE A 154 -17.52 -6.05 23.31
N THR A 155 -16.79 -5.01 23.74
CA THR A 155 -16.58 -3.80 22.95
C THR A 155 -15.25 -3.93 22.23
N LEU A 156 -15.25 -3.66 20.92
CA LEU A 156 -14.03 -3.59 20.15
C LEU A 156 -13.75 -2.14 19.78
N GLU A 157 -12.56 -1.66 20.10
CA GLU A 157 -12.11 -0.32 19.81
C GLU A 157 -10.89 -0.35 18.89
N VAL A 158 -10.83 0.62 17.96
CA VAL A 158 -9.74 0.75 16.99
C VAL A 158 -9.15 2.18 17.07
N PRO A 159 -8.48 2.53 18.19
CA PRO A 159 -7.91 3.86 18.41
C PRO A 159 -6.64 4.05 17.57
N MET A 160 -6.81 4.38 16.32
CA MET A 160 -5.72 4.67 15.39
C MET A 160 -6.12 5.75 14.38
N ASN A 161 -5.13 6.43 13.83
CA ASN A 161 -5.32 7.33 12.70
C ASN A 161 -5.53 6.53 11.40
N ASP A 162 -6.07 7.20 10.38
CA ASP A 162 -6.11 6.61 9.05
C ASP A 162 -4.69 6.33 8.56
N LEU A 163 -4.44 5.07 8.23
CA LEU A 163 -3.16 4.58 7.78
C LEU A 163 -3.40 3.60 6.62
N GLU A 164 -2.80 3.91 5.49
CA GLU A 164 -2.84 3.04 4.32
C GLU A 164 -1.59 2.18 4.24
N LEU A 165 -1.76 0.88 4.07
CA LEU A 165 -0.69 -0.08 3.83
C LEU A 165 -0.96 -0.85 2.53
N ASP A 166 0.11 -1.28 1.89
CA ASP A 166 0.02 -2.18 0.73
C ASP A 166 -0.59 -3.54 1.12
N VAL A 167 -1.08 -4.27 0.12
CA VAL A 167 -1.77 -5.55 0.30
C VAL A 167 -0.88 -6.61 0.92
N ASP A 168 0.40 -6.63 0.53
CA ASP A 168 1.36 -7.64 0.99
C ASP A 168 1.68 -7.47 2.47
N THR A 169 1.57 -6.25 2.98
CA THR A 169 1.68 -5.93 4.41
C THR A 169 0.32 -6.10 5.12
N ALA A 170 -0.77 -5.67 4.51
CA ALA A 170 -2.11 -5.69 5.12
C ALA A 170 -2.64 -7.12 5.38
N ILE A 171 -2.40 -8.08 4.46
CA ILE A 171 -2.86 -9.47 4.62
C ILE A 171 -2.25 -10.15 5.85
N PRO A 172 -0.91 -10.17 6.04
CA PRO A 172 -0.32 -10.73 7.25
C PRO A 172 -0.82 -10.06 8.53
N LEU A 173 -0.94 -8.72 8.55
CA LEU A 173 -1.45 -7.99 9.72
C LEU A 173 -2.91 -8.34 10.03
N GLY A 174 -3.74 -8.47 9.00
CA GLY A 174 -5.12 -8.89 9.17
C GLY A 174 -5.26 -10.29 9.73
N LEU A 175 -4.42 -11.22 9.28
CA LEU A 175 -4.40 -12.58 9.83
C LEU A 175 -3.91 -12.61 11.28
N ILE A 176 -2.86 -11.84 11.62
CA ILE A 176 -2.38 -11.68 12.99
C ILE A 176 -3.52 -11.15 13.88
N ALA A 177 -4.18 -10.08 13.44
CA ALA A 177 -5.28 -9.49 14.19
C ALA A 177 -6.46 -10.47 14.36
N ASN A 178 -6.82 -11.20 13.30
CA ASN A 178 -7.86 -12.23 13.37
C ASN A 178 -7.53 -13.31 14.41
N GLU A 179 -6.31 -13.81 14.44
CA GLU A 179 -5.89 -14.83 15.41
C GLU A 179 -5.93 -14.30 16.85
N LEU A 180 -5.39 -13.11 17.08
CA LEU A 180 -5.31 -12.54 18.43
C LEU A 180 -6.70 -12.15 18.97
N VAL A 181 -7.56 -11.54 18.15
CA VAL A 181 -8.94 -11.21 18.52
C VAL A 181 -9.77 -12.47 18.75
N THR A 182 -9.61 -13.51 17.91
CA THR A 182 -10.26 -14.81 18.11
C THR A 182 -9.87 -15.42 19.47
N ASN A 183 -8.58 -15.37 19.80
CA ASN A 183 -8.08 -15.87 21.08
C ASN A 183 -8.68 -15.09 22.26
N SER A 184 -8.75 -13.78 22.18
CA SER A 184 -9.39 -12.95 23.22
C SER A 184 -10.88 -13.28 23.36
N LEU A 185 -11.62 -13.44 22.25
CA LEU A 185 -13.05 -13.79 22.28
C LEU A 185 -13.30 -15.20 22.84
N LYS A 186 -12.38 -16.14 22.64
CA LYS A 186 -12.51 -17.51 23.15
C LYS A 186 -12.10 -17.66 24.62
N TYR A 187 -11.05 -16.96 25.05
CA TYR A 187 -10.36 -17.29 26.29
C TYR A 187 -10.29 -16.17 27.31
N ALA A 188 -10.37 -14.89 26.87
CA ALA A 188 -10.15 -13.77 27.79
C ALA A 188 -11.36 -13.46 28.68
N PHE A 189 -12.58 -13.85 28.29
CA PHE A 189 -13.82 -13.46 28.94
C PHE A 189 -14.68 -14.67 29.32
N PRO A 190 -14.26 -15.51 30.28
CA PRO A 190 -15.04 -16.64 30.75
C PRO A 190 -16.34 -16.17 31.41
N ASP A 191 -17.31 -17.07 31.53
CA ASP A 191 -18.59 -16.89 32.26
C ASP A 191 -19.42 -15.71 31.76
N GLY A 192 -19.22 -15.26 30.52
CA GLY A 192 -20.02 -14.20 29.93
C GLY A 192 -19.74 -12.81 30.48
N GLN A 193 -18.54 -12.57 30.96
CA GLN A 193 -18.07 -11.25 31.39
C GLN A 193 -18.13 -10.23 30.26
N LYS A 194 -18.39 -8.96 30.61
CA LYS A 194 -18.21 -7.85 29.70
C LYS A 194 -16.72 -7.54 29.57
N GLY A 195 -16.28 -7.22 28.37
CA GLY A 195 -14.90 -6.93 28.12
C GLY A 195 -14.67 -5.94 27.00
N GLN A 196 -13.40 -5.59 26.81
CA GLN A 196 -12.93 -4.69 25.77
C GLN A 196 -11.74 -5.30 25.09
N ILE A 197 -11.74 -5.24 23.77
CA ILE A 197 -10.61 -5.57 22.91
C ILE A 197 -10.21 -4.31 22.16
N GLU A 198 -8.93 -3.99 22.15
CA GLU A 198 -8.37 -2.83 21.49
C GLU A 198 -7.41 -3.28 20.41
N ILE A 199 -7.55 -2.73 19.18
CA ILE A 199 -6.61 -2.89 18.07
C ILE A 199 -6.05 -1.52 17.75
N SER A 200 -4.74 -1.35 17.83
CA SER A 200 -4.09 -0.11 17.43
C SER A 200 -2.88 -0.38 16.56
N LEU A 201 -2.66 0.47 15.57
CA LEU A 201 -1.52 0.43 14.67
C LEU A 201 -0.90 1.82 14.64
N THR A 202 0.35 1.92 15.07
CA THR A 202 1.08 3.18 15.20
C THR A 202 2.39 3.13 14.44
N ALA A 203 2.74 4.25 13.82
CA ALA A 203 4.08 4.44 13.26
C ALA A 203 5.06 4.73 14.40
N GLU A 204 6.18 4.02 14.40
CA GLU A 204 7.31 4.22 15.32
C GLU A 204 8.49 4.89 14.58
N PRO A 205 9.52 5.39 15.30
CA PRO A 205 10.74 5.90 14.66
C PRO A 205 11.38 4.86 13.74
N ASN A 206 12.21 5.33 12.77
CA ASN A 206 12.92 4.48 11.80
C ASN A 206 12.04 3.69 10.82
N GLN A 207 10.88 4.24 10.43
CA GLN A 207 9.95 3.60 9.49
C GLN A 207 9.42 2.24 9.97
N GLN A 208 9.40 2.03 11.26
CA GLN A 208 8.78 0.87 11.88
C GLN A 208 7.33 1.14 12.24
N PHE A 209 6.55 0.08 12.34
CA PHE A 209 5.17 0.11 12.79
C PHE A 209 4.99 -0.87 13.95
N CYS A 210 4.07 -0.53 14.85
CA CYS A 210 3.66 -1.40 15.94
C CYS A 210 2.16 -1.67 15.86
N LEU A 211 1.79 -2.92 15.57
CA LEU A 211 0.44 -3.42 15.76
C LEU A 211 0.32 -3.91 17.20
N ARG A 212 -0.60 -3.31 17.96
CA ARG A 212 -0.93 -3.72 19.32
C ARG A 212 -2.36 -4.23 19.38
N ILE A 213 -2.54 -5.43 19.93
CA ILE A 213 -3.85 -6.00 20.20
C ILE A 213 -3.89 -6.36 21.67
N ALA A 214 -4.86 -5.82 22.39
CA ALA A 214 -4.98 -5.99 23.83
C ALA A 214 -6.43 -6.27 24.23
N ASP A 215 -6.60 -7.08 25.28
CA ASP A 215 -7.86 -7.27 25.97
C ASP A 215 -7.72 -6.96 27.47
N ASN A 216 -8.83 -6.67 28.10
CA ASN A 216 -8.92 -6.46 29.55
C ASN A 216 -9.47 -7.68 30.29
N GLY A 217 -9.30 -8.86 29.70
CA GLY A 217 -9.80 -10.12 30.25
C GLY A 217 -8.94 -10.67 31.38
N VAL A 218 -9.11 -11.97 31.65
CA VAL A 218 -8.42 -12.67 32.77
C VAL A 218 -6.91 -12.82 32.60
N GLY A 219 -6.37 -12.53 31.41
CA GLY A 219 -4.96 -12.73 31.10
C GLY A 219 -4.58 -14.19 31.04
N GLN A 220 -3.28 -14.46 31.05
CA GLN A 220 -2.77 -15.83 31.05
C GLN A 220 -2.75 -16.34 32.52
N THR A 221 -3.64 -17.27 32.86
CA THR A 221 -3.56 -17.99 34.14
C THR A 221 -2.38 -18.97 34.12
N GLU A 222 -1.72 -19.15 35.27
CA GLU A 222 -0.53 -20.05 35.43
C GLU A 222 -0.80 -21.54 35.16
N SER A 223 -2.02 -21.91 34.79
CA SER A 223 -2.36 -23.28 34.44
C SER A 223 -1.85 -23.62 33.06
N PRO A 224 -0.98 -24.66 32.93
CA PRO A 224 -0.35 -25.05 31.67
C PRO A 224 -1.29 -25.80 30.70
N VAL A 225 -2.60 -25.68 30.87
CA VAL A 225 -3.55 -26.22 29.90
C VAL A 225 -3.62 -25.27 28.73
N VAL A 226 -2.74 -25.49 27.75
CA VAL A 226 -2.84 -24.93 26.40
C VAL A 226 -4.15 -25.49 25.81
N GLN A 227 -5.27 -24.80 26.07
CA GLN A 227 -6.52 -25.07 25.39
C GLN A 227 -6.41 -24.47 23.99
N GLY A 228 -6.10 -25.32 23.02
CA GLY A 228 -5.97 -24.95 21.62
C GLY A 228 -4.83 -25.68 20.93
N THR A 229 -4.88 -25.80 19.62
CA THR A 229 -3.90 -26.53 18.80
C THR A 229 -2.49 -25.88 18.81
N GLY A 230 -2.32 -24.71 19.42
CA GLY A 230 -1.09 -23.91 19.37
C GLY A 230 -0.76 -23.37 17.96
N PHE A 231 -1.59 -23.68 16.99
CA PHE A 231 -1.39 -23.29 15.59
C PHE A 231 -1.46 -21.77 15.43
N GLY A 232 -2.45 -21.09 16.04
CA GLY A 232 -2.61 -19.64 15.94
C GLY A 232 -1.38 -18.87 16.41
N THR A 233 -0.81 -19.25 17.56
CA THR A 233 0.42 -18.63 18.08
C THR A 233 1.61 -18.83 17.14
N ARG A 234 1.73 -20.02 16.54
CA ARG A 234 2.78 -20.30 15.55
C ARG A 234 2.57 -19.49 14.28
N LEU A 235 1.33 -19.35 13.82
CA LEU A 235 0.97 -18.54 12.65
C LEU A 235 1.33 -17.07 12.88
N VAL A 236 0.97 -16.49 14.02
CA VAL A 236 1.32 -15.10 14.38
C VAL A 236 2.84 -14.88 14.30
N LYS A 237 3.64 -15.79 14.86
CA LYS A 237 5.11 -15.71 14.79
C LYS A 237 5.63 -15.79 13.35
N LEU A 238 5.11 -16.70 12.54
CA LEU A 238 5.51 -16.85 11.13
C LEU A 238 5.19 -15.59 10.32
N LEU A 239 3.99 -15.05 10.49
CA LEU A 239 3.56 -13.83 9.80
C LEU A 239 4.37 -12.59 10.25
N ALA A 240 4.70 -12.50 11.55
CA ALA A 240 5.57 -11.44 12.02
C ALA A 240 6.98 -11.52 11.41
N ILE A 241 7.55 -12.72 11.28
CA ILE A 241 8.83 -12.92 10.57
C ILE A 241 8.72 -12.53 9.10
N GLN A 242 7.61 -12.86 8.43
CA GLN A 242 7.35 -12.46 7.04
C GLN A 242 7.37 -10.93 6.88
N LEU A 243 6.92 -10.19 7.89
CA LEU A 243 6.95 -8.74 7.96
C LEU A 243 8.29 -8.16 8.46
N ASN A 244 9.34 -8.97 8.56
CA ASN A 244 10.63 -8.60 9.16
C ASN A 244 10.47 -8.03 10.58
N GLY A 245 9.52 -8.59 11.33
CA GLY A 245 9.12 -8.12 12.64
C GLY A 245 9.36 -9.11 13.77
N ASN A 246 9.00 -8.70 14.98
CA ASN A 246 9.03 -9.49 16.19
C ASN A 246 7.70 -9.41 16.95
N VAL A 247 7.46 -10.40 17.83
CA VAL A 247 6.25 -10.49 18.66
C VAL A 247 6.64 -10.44 20.12
N GLU A 248 6.02 -9.54 20.86
CA GLU A 248 6.13 -9.44 22.32
C GLU A 248 4.74 -9.55 22.94
N THR A 249 4.63 -10.27 24.05
CA THR A 249 3.35 -10.45 24.76
C THR A 249 3.51 -10.02 26.21
N ASN A 250 2.54 -9.25 26.70
CA ASN A 250 2.46 -8.80 28.09
C ASN A 250 1.12 -9.25 28.68
N THR A 251 1.15 -9.85 29.86
CA THR A 251 -0.02 -10.44 30.53
C THR A 251 -0.34 -9.80 31.87
N ALA A 252 0.20 -8.63 32.19
CA ALA A 252 0.07 -8.01 33.51
C ALA A 252 -1.36 -7.54 33.86
N LYS A 253 -2.17 -7.14 32.87
CA LYS A 253 -3.57 -6.74 33.02
C LYS A 253 -4.34 -7.16 31.77
N GLY A 254 -4.91 -8.36 31.74
CA GLY A 254 -5.39 -8.96 30.51
C GLY A 254 -4.24 -9.44 29.64
N MET A 255 -4.42 -9.53 28.34
CA MET A 255 -3.38 -9.90 27.39
C MET A 255 -3.14 -8.77 26.39
N ALA A 256 -1.89 -8.38 26.20
CA ALA A 256 -1.51 -7.43 25.15
C ALA A 256 -0.36 -8.04 24.32
N THR A 257 -0.58 -8.17 23.02
CA THR A 257 0.42 -8.61 22.05
C THR A 257 0.84 -7.44 21.17
N LEU A 258 2.14 -7.22 21.07
CA LEU A 258 2.75 -6.21 20.22
C LEU A 258 3.52 -6.90 19.10
N VAL A 259 3.28 -6.47 17.88
CA VAL A 259 4.02 -6.92 16.69
C VAL A 259 4.66 -5.69 16.07
N ARG A 260 5.99 -5.58 16.24
CA ARG A 260 6.79 -4.53 15.59
C ARG A 260 7.31 -5.06 14.27
N PHE A 261 7.15 -4.27 13.22
CA PHE A 261 7.51 -4.69 11.88
C PHE A 261 7.93 -3.50 11.00
N SER A 262 8.61 -3.80 9.89
CA SER A 262 8.88 -2.84 8.82
C SER A 262 8.01 -3.20 7.61
N PRO A 263 7.37 -2.22 6.94
CA PRO A 263 6.62 -2.49 5.73
C PRO A 263 7.51 -3.20 4.69
N ILE A 264 6.91 -4.10 3.94
CA ILE A 264 7.62 -4.74 2.82
C ILE A 264 7.93 -3.64 1.79
N PRO A 265 9.19 -3.42 1.39
CA PRO A 265 9.51 -2.42 0.39
C PRO A 265 8.74 -2.72 -0.90
N LYS A 266 8.04 -1.71 -1.47
CA LYS A 266 7.46 -1.87 -2.80
C LYS A 266 8.57 -2.28 -3.76
N ALA A 267 8.38 -3.39 -4.46
CA ALA A 267 9.24 -3.73 -5.60
C ALA A 267 9.16 -2.57 -6.60
N ALA A 268 10.33 -1.98 -6.91
CA ALA A 268 10.49 -0.84 -7.79
C ALA A 268 10.08 -1.14 -9.24
#